data_9eb1a7eaeac86a490c6bcac278bee96d
#
_entry.id   9eb1a7eaeac86a490c6bcac278bee96d
#
_cell.length_a   1.000
_cell.length_b   1.000
_cell.length_c   1.000
_cell.angle_alpha   90.00
_cell.angle_beta   90.00
_cell.angle_gamma   90.00
#
_symmetry.space_group_name_H-M   'P 1'
#
loop_
_entity.id
_entity.type
_entity.pdbx_description
1 polymer ?
#
loop_
_entity_poly.entity_id
_entity_poly.type
_entity_poly.pdbx_seq_one_letter_code
_entity_poly.pdbx_strand_id
1 'polypeptide(L)'
;LKDKHYIELGFAKYDLKREKIKGFPEVILALGKDEKHLTEIVLKAIKRTKKLLITRAETSQYNAIKKTLGKIKIKVTYYKIAKLVYIGETEKNKIGKIAVVCAGTADVPVAEEAALCCEFFGSRVERLYDVGVAGIHRLLNNVEVFEGCNAVIVAAGMDGALPSVVGGLVSCPLIAVPTSVGYGASFKGLAALLTMLNSCSVG
;
A
#
# COMPACT_ATOMS: atom_id res chain seq x y z
N LEU A 1 29.18 24.10 1.80
CA LEU A 1 28.54 23.03 1.04
C LEU A 1 27.04 23.11 1.32
N LYS A 2 26.22 23.53 0.32
CA LYS A 2 24.76 23.52 0.44
C LYS A 2 24.31 22.11 0.81
N ASP A 3 23.59 21.98 1.91
CA ASP A 3 23.04 20.71 2.39
C ASP A 3 22.15 20.12 1.27
N LYS A 4 22.64 19.11 0.60
CA LYS A 4 21.87 18.44 -0.45
C LYS A 4 20.72 17.72 0.23
N HIS A 5 19.50 18.12 -0.06
CA HIS A 5 18.28 17.53 0.51
C HIS A 5 17.95 16.14 -0.05
N TYR A 6 18.87 15.49 -0.71
CA TYR A 6 18.78 14.14 -1.27
C TYR A 6 20.14 13.44 -1.18
N ILE A 7 20.13 12.11 -1.23
CA ILE A 7 21.31 11.29 -1.34
C ILE A 7 21.59 11.06 -2.82
N GLU A 8 22.76 11.50 -3.30
CA GLU A 8 23.23 11.26 -4.67
C GLU A 8 23.92 9.89 -4.76
N LEU A 9 23.49 9.03 -5.65
CA LEU A 9 24.02 7.68 -5.88
C LEU A 9 24.57 7.51 -7.32
N GLY A 10 24.53 8.57 -8.17
CA GLY A 10 24.85 8.50 -9.57
C GLY A 10 23.69 7.97 -10.42
N PHE A 11 23.19 6.80 -10.11
CA PHE A 11 22.04 6.17 -10.80
C PHE A 11 20.69 6.49 -10.15
N ALA A 12 20.66 7.03 -8.93
CA ALA A 12 19.44 7.38 -8.21
C ALA A 12 19.66 8.58 -7.28
N LYS A 13 18.56 9.28 -6.96
CA LYS A 13 18.51 10.34 -5.97
C LYS A 13 17.43 10.01 -4.97
N TYR A 14 17.80 9.74 -3.71
CA TYR A 14 16.84 9.47 -2.63
C TYR A 14 16.49 10.76 -1.92
N ASP A 15 15.21 11.12 -1.86
CA ASP A 15 14.71 12.39 -1.32
C ASP A 15 14.63 12.36 0.21
N LEU A 16 15.46 13.19 0.87
CA LEU A 16 15.44 13.36 2.33
C LEU A 16 14.47 14.44 2.81
N LYS A 17 13.95 15.26 1.88
CA LYS A 17 13.01 16.35 2.22
C LYS A 17 11.54 15.96 2.11
N ARG A 18 11.23 14.82 1.51
CA ARG A 18 9.86 14.39 1.25
C ARG A 18 9.01 14.41 2.52
N GLU A 19 9.50 13.85 3.62
CA GLU A 19 8.79 13.82 4.89
C GLU A 19 8.42 15.23 5.40
N LYS A 20 9.36 16.18 5.28
CA LYS A 20 9.11 17.58 5.68
C LYS A 20 8.09 18.28 4.76
N ILE A 21 8.08 17.94 3.46
CA ILE A 21 7.22 18.60 2.46
C ILE A 21 5.84 17.95 2.40
N LYS A 22 5.78 16.61 2.48
CA LYS A 22 4.56 15.82 2.25
C LYS A 22 3.97 15.19 3.52
N GLY A 23 4.66 15.28 4.67
CA GLY A 23 4.25 14.66 5.93
C GLY A 23 4.56 13.16 6.03
N PHE A 24 5.17 12.55 5.01
CA PHE A 24 5.57 11.15 5.01
C PHE A 24 6.89 10.93 4.26
N PRO A 25 7.72 9.94 4.67
CA PRO A 25 9.02 9.68 4.06
C PRO A 25 8.90 9.12 2.64
N GLU A 26 10.03 9.10 1.92
CA GLU A 26 10.10 8.49 0.61
C GLU A 26 9.90 6.97 0.68
N VAL A 27 9.07 6.46 -0.24
CA VAL A 27 8.85 5.03 -0.43
C VAL A 27 9.68 4.55 -1.62
N ILE A 28 10.38 3.45 -1.45
CA ILE A 28 11.22 2.88 -2.51
C ILE A 28 10.39 1.88 -3.32
N LEU A 29 10.18 2.13 -4.61
CA LEU A 29 9.60 1.16 -5.53
C LEU A 29 10.70 0.19 -5.98
N ALA A 30 10.59 -1.10 -5.62
CA ALA A 30 11.58 -2.12 -6.00
C ALA A 30 11.41 -2.62 -7.44
N LEU A 31 10.19 -2.55 -7.99
CA LEU A 31 9.91 -2.99 -9.35
C LEU A 31 10.85 -2.33 -10.36
N GLY A 32 11.48 -3.12 -11.23
CA GLY A 32 12.41 -2.65 -12.25
C GLY A 32 13.80 -2.29 -11.73
N LYS A 33 14.08 -2.46 -10.44
CA LYS A 33 15.43 -2.27 -9.87
C LYS A 33 16.11 -3.63 -9.69
N ASP A 34 17.37 -3.70 -10.07
CA ASP A 34 18.20 -4.86 -9.73
C ASP A 34 18.57 -4.86 -8.23
N GLU A 35 19.00 -6.01 -7.73
CA GLU A 35 19.32 -6.21 -6.32
C GLU A 35 20.47 -5.31 -5.84
N LYS A 36 21.48 -5.05 -6.70
CA LYS A 36 22.64 -4.22 -6.38
C LYS A 36 22.23 -2.77 -6.16
N HIS A 37 21.51 -2.19 -7.11
CA HIS A 37 21.03 -0.81 -7.00
C HIS A 37 20.06 -0.64 -5.83
N LEU A 38 19.15 -1.61 -5.64
CA LEU A 38 18.17 -1.56 -4.55
C LEU A 38 18.87 -1.61 -3.17
N THR A 39 19.82 -2.51 -2.98
CA THR A 39 20.56 -2.63 -1.71
C THR A 39 21.46 -1.42 -1.44
N GLU A 40 22.05 -0.80 -2.46
CA GLU A 40 22.82 0.42 -2.31
C GLU A 40 21.95 1.61 -1.87
N ILE A 41 20.76 1.78 -2.49
CA ILE A 41 19.79 2.80 -2.07
C ILE A 41 19.42 2.58 -0.60
N VAL A 42 19.05 1.35 -0.22
CA VAL A 42 18.66 0.99 1.15
C VAL A 42 19.76 1.28 2.15
N LEU A 43 21.02 0.88 1.87
CA LEU A 43 22.17 1.13 2.75
C LEU A 43 22.45 2.62 2.98
N LYS A 44 22.28 3.43 1.95
CA LYS A 44 22.50 4.88 2.08
C LYS A 44 21.32 5.55 2.79
N ALA A 45 20.09 5.16 2.45
CA ALA A 45 18.88 5.73 3.03
C ALA A 45 18.77 5.43 4.53
N ILE A 46 19.03 4.18 4.96
CA ILE A 46 18.87 3.80 6.37
C ILE A 46 19.87 4.47 7.32
N LYS A 47 20.96 5.00 6.81
CA LYS A 47 21.90 5.83 7.59
C LYS A 47 21.34 7.22 7.92
N ARG A 48 20.31 7.63 7.22
CA ARG A 48 19.68 8.97 7.35
C ARG A 48 18.27 8.91 7.88
N THR A 49 17.59 7.75 7.76
CA THR A 49 16.22 7.54 8.21
C THR A 49 16.15 6.39 9.20
N LYS A 50 15.18 6.42 10.13
CA LYS A 50 14.99 5.35 11.13
C LYS A 50 14.15 4.20 10.58
N LYS A 51 13.40 4.43 9.50
CA LYS A 51 12.47 3.48 8.89
C LYS A 51 12.43 3.66 7.37
N LEU A 52 12.23 2.57 6.65
CA LEU A 52 12.05 2.56 5.20
C LEU A 52 10.91 1.62 4.82
N LEU A 53 10.15 2.02 3.81
CA LEU A 53 9.15 1.22 3.14
C LEU A 53 9.59 0.96 1.70
N ILE A 54 9.54 -0.31 1.30
CA ILE A 54 9.90 -0.74 -0.05
C ILE A 54 8.72 -1.54 -0.59
N THR A 55 8.13 -1.09 -1.69
CA THR A 55 6.98 -1.73 -2.33
C THR A 55 7.38 -2.52 -3.55
N ARG A 56 6.54 -3.48 -3.95
CA ARG A 56 6.74 -4.36 -5.11
C ARG A 56 8.08 -5.10 -5.11
N ALA A 57 8.55 -5.49 -3.91
CA ALA A 57 9.80 -6.23 -3.75
C ALA A 57 9.59 -7.74 -3.96
N GLU A 58 10.40 -8.34 -4.82
CA GLU A 58 10.44 -9.79 -4.97
C GLU A 58 11.24 -10.44 -3.82
N THR A 59 11.03 -11.74 -3.61
CA THR A 59 11.71 -12.49 -2.54
C THR A 59 13.24 -12.43 -2.64
N SER A 60 13.78 -12.43 -3.86
CA SER A 60 15.22 -12.32 -4.10
C SER A 60 15.76 -10.96 -3.63
N GLN A 61 15.05 -9.87 -3.97
CA GLN A 61 15.38 -8.51 -3.54
C GLN A 61 15.32 -8.36 -2.00
N TYR A 62 14.28 -8.94 -1.35
CA TYR A 62 14.23 -9.00 0.11
C TYR A 62 15.43 -9.73 0.71
N ASN A 63 15.80 -10.90 0.17
CA ASN A 63 16.94 -11.67 0.65
C ASN A 63 18.26 -10.90 0.51
N ALA A 64 18.45 -10.19 -0.60
CA ALA A 64 19.60 -9.34 -0.84
C ALA A 64 19.65 -8.18 0.19
N ILE A 65 18.53 -7.51 0.45
CA ILE A 65 18.42 -6.46 1.46
C ILE A 65 18.75 -7.01 2.85
N LYS A 66 18.15 -8.13 3.24
CA LYS A 66 18.36 -8.77 4.54
C LYS A 66 19.83 -9.14 4.76
N LYS A 67 20.47 -9.75 3.75
CA LYS A 67 21.90 -10.08 3.76
C LYS A 67 22.76 -8.83 3.93
N THR A 68 22.45 -7.78 3.17
CA THR A 68 23.19 -6.51 3.18
C THR A 68 23.10 -5.80 4.53
N LEU A 69 21.92 -5.83 5.16
CA LEU A 69 21.68 -5.23 6.49
C LEU A 69 22.05 -6.14 7.67
N GLY A 70 22.46 -7.38 7.42
CA GLY A 70 22.73 -8.38 8.47
C GLY A 70 23.77 -7.97 9.53
N LYS A 71 24.63 -6.99 9.22
CA LYS A 71 25.61 -6.42 10.17
C LYS A 71 25.03 -5.23 10.97
N ILE A 72 23.84 -4.78 10.64
CA ILE A 72 23.18 -3.64 11.28
C ILE A 72 22.05 -4.20 12.14
N LYS A 73 22.01 -3.83 13.44
CA LYS A 73 20.93 -4.21 14.34
C LYS A 73 19.63 -3.44 13.98
N ILE A 74 19.00 -3.81 12.89
CA ILE A 74 17.73 -3.23 12.44
C ILE A 74 16.77 -4.35 12.02
N LYS A 75 15.50 -4.20 12.38
CA LYS A 75 14.46 -5.16 12.01
C LYS A 75 14.13 -5.01 10.53
N VAL A 76 14.12 -6.13 9.80
CA VAL A 76 13.71 -6.20 8.39
C VAL A 76 12.59 -7.24 8.30
N THR A 77 11.39 -6.79 7.91
CA THR A 77 10.20 -7.64 7.79
C THR A 77 9.76 -7.69 6.33
N TYR A 78 9.42 -8.87 5.83
CA TYR A 78 8.88 -9.07 4.49
C TYR A 78 7.44 -9.55 4.56
N TYR A 79 6.55 -8.80 3.97
CA TYR A 79 5.14 -9.14 3.79
C TYR A 79 4.95 -9.71 2.39
N LYS A 80 5.06 -11.03 2.29
CA LYS A 80 5.13 -11.74 1.00
C LYS A 80 3.92 -11.50 0.11
N ILE A 81 2.70 -11.48 0.69
CA ILE A 81 1.45 -11.28 -0.06
C ILE A 81 1.44 -9.89 -0.72
N ALA A 82 1.80 -8.86 0.01
CA ALA A 82 1.86 -7.48 -0.46
C ALA A 82 3.15 -7.15 -1.23
N LYS A 83 4.12 -8.08 -1.29
CA LYS A 83 5.47 -7.84 -1.83
C LYS A 83 6.13 -6.58 -1.23
N LEU A 84 6.00 -6.41 0.07
CA LEU A 84 6.42 -5.21 0.78
C LEU A 84 7.51 -5.53 1.80
N VAL A 85 8.60 -4.76 1.80
CA VAL A 85 9.65 -4.84 2.81
C VAL A 85 9.57 -3.61 3.71
N TYR A 86 9.48 -3.87 5.01
CA TYR A 86 9.54 -2.87 6.05
C TYR A 86 10.89 -2.97 6.78
N ILE A 87 11.58 -1.85 6.93
CA ILE A 87 12.85 -1.75 7.66
C ILE A 87 12.67 -0.75 8.80
N GLY A 88 12.98 -1.17 10.03
CA GLY A 88 12.82 -0.37 11.24
C GLY A 88 11.69 -0.83 12.14
N GLU A 89 11.27 0.00 13.05
CA GLU A 89 10.16 -0.27 13.98
C GLU A 89 8.87 0.40 13.53
N THR A 90 7.75 -0.28 13.74
CA THR A 90 6.42 0.25 13.47
C THR A 90 6.06 1.37 14.43
N GLU A 91 5.30 2.37 13.94
CA GLU A 91 4.78 3.44 14.77
C GLU A 91 3.86 2.87 15.85
N LYS A 92 4.13 3.23 17.13
CA LYS A 92 3.33 2.78 18.27
C LYS A 92 2.06 3.61 18.45
N ASN A 93 2.14 4.90 18.20
CA ASN A 93 1.02 5.83 18.32
C ASN A 93 0.36 5.98 16.96
N LYS A 94 -0.68 5.18 16.73
CA LYS A 94 -1.47 5.25 15.50
C LYS A 94 -2.59 6.27 15.62
N ILE A 95 -2.78 7.08 14.60
CA ILE A 95 -3.81 8.12 14.51
C ILE A 95 -4.81 7.80 13.41
N GLY A 96 -6.06 8.15 13.67
CA GLY A 96 -7.16 7.87 12.75
C GLY A 96 -7.46 6.38 12.59
N LYS A 97 -8.44 6.09 11.75
CA LYS A 97 -8.87 4.73 11.39
C LYS A 97 -9.13 4.68 9.89
N ILE A 98 -8.58 3.70 9.20
CA ILE A 98 -8.82 3.45 7.78
C ILE A 98 -9.33 2.03 7.64
N ALA A 99 -10.43 1.82 6.92
CA ALA A 99 -10.83 0.50 6.49
C ALA A 99 -10.25 0.20 5.10
N VAL A 100 -9.67 -0.98 4.93
CA VAL A 100 -9.20 -1.49 3.64
C VAL A 100 -10.02 -2.72 3.29
N VAL A 101 -10.71 -2.64 2.17
CA VAL A 101 -11.70 -3.62 1.71
C VAL A 101 -11.29 -4.19 0.37
N CYS A 102 -11.53 -5.47 0.11
CA CYS A 102 -11.40 -6.01 -1.23
C CYS A 102 -12.52 -6.96 -1.64
N ALA A 103 -12.78 -7.01 -2.96
CA ALA A 103 -13.89 -7.77 -3.54
C ALA A 103 -13.63 -9.28 -3.49
N GLY A 104 -12.48 -9.73 -3.95
CA GLY A 104 -12.13 -11.15 -4.01
C GLY A 104 -10.76 -11.46 -3.43
N THR A 105 -10.50 -12.73 -3.19
CA THR A 105 -9.21 -13.21 -2.66
C THR A 105 -8.03 -12.86 -3.56
N ALA A 106 -8.26 -12.73 -4.86
CA ALA A 106 -7.23 -12.34 -5.82
C ALA A 106 -6.88 -10.82 -5.74
N ASP A 107 -7.73 -9.99 -5.12
CA ASP A 107 -7.46 -8.57 -4.87
C ASP A 107 -6.66 -8.34 -3.58
N VAL A 108 -6.57 -9.37 -2.70
CA VAL A 108 -5.90 -9.27 -1.40
C VAL A 108 -4.46 -8.72 -1.49
N PRO A 109 -3.62 -9.10 -2.47
CA PRO A 109 -2.27 -8.54 -2.56
C PRO A 109 -2.25 -7.00 -2.69
N VAL A 110 -3.20 -6.43 -3.44
CA VAL A 110 -3.32 -4.98 -3.62
C VAL A 110 -3.88 -4.32 -2.36
N ALA A 111 -4.89 -4.93 -1.74
CA ALA A 111 -5.46 -4.45 -0.48
C ALA A 111 -4.43 -4.50 0.66
N GLU A 112 -3.65 -5.58 0.79
CA GLU A 112 -2.58 -5.66 1.79
C GLU A 112 -1.45 -4.65 1.55
N GLU A 113 -1.08 -4.39 0.29
CA GLU A 113 -0.11 -3.33 -0.01
C GLU A 113 -0.63 -1.97 0.51
N ALA A 114 -1.89 -1.64 0.26
CA ALA A 114 -2.52 -0.41 0.75
C ALA A 114 -2.59 -0.38 2.29
N ALA A 115 -3.04 -1.46 2.92
CA ALA A 115 -3.17 -1.58 4.36
C ALA A 115 -1.82 -1.36 5.08
N LEU A 116 -0.79 -2.05 4.64
CA LEU A 116 0.55 -1.96 5.21
C LEU A 116 1.20 -0.59 4.97
N CYS A 117 0.93 0.06 3.83
CA CYS A 117 1.36 1.44 3.60
C CYS A 117 0.69 2.41 4.59
N CYS A 118 -0.63 2.29 4.80
CA CYS A 118 -1.34 3.10 5.79
C CYS A 118 -0.80 2.89 7.21
N GLU A 119 -0.52 1.64 7.59
CA GLU A 119 0.10 1.32 8.88
C GLU A 119 1.51 1.88 9.02
N PHE A 120 2.31 1.86 7.94
CA PHE A 120 3.64 2.48 7.91
C PHE A 120 3.57 3.98 8.14
N PHE A 121 2.56 4.65 7.59
CA PHE A 121 2.34 6.08 7.76
C PHE A 121 1.66 6.45 9.08
N GLY A 122 1.37 5.45 9.94
CA GLY A 122 0.89 5.68 11.30
C GLY A 122 -0.62 5.62 11.46
N SER A 123 -1.36 5.12 10.47
CA SER A 123 -2.82 4.93 10.59
C SER A 123 -3.15 3.60 11.26
N ARG A 124 -4.27 3.55 12.00
CA ARG A 124 -4.92 2.32 12.41
C ARG A 124 -5.67 1.76 11.21
N VAL A 125 -5.50 0.47 10.92
CA VAL A 125 -6.11 -0.16 9.75
C VAL A 125 -6.97 -1.34 10.16
N GLU A 126 -8.22 -1.33 9.70
CA GLU A 126 -9.14 -2.46 9.73
C GLU A 126 -9.19 -3.10 8.35
N ARG A 127 -9.21 -4.43 8.29
CA ARG A 127 -9.21 -5.19 7.04
C ARG A 127 -10.52 -5.95 6.87
N LEU A 128 -11.18 -5.78 5.73
CA LEU A 128 -12.39 -6.52 5.37
C LEU A 128 -12.22 -7.08 3.95
N TYR A 129 -11.86 -8.36 3.85
CA TYR A 129 -11.51 -8.99 2.60
C TYR A 129 -12.53 -10.02 2.14
N ASP A 130 -12.56 -10.26 0.81
CA ASP A 130 -13.44 -11.22 0.16
C ASP A 130 -14.94 -10.93 0.37
N VAL A 131 -15.31 -9.65 0.22
CA VAL A 131 -16.70 -9.17 0.38
C VAL A 131 -17.30 -8.64 -0.91
N GLY A 132 -16.95 -9.26 -2.04
CA GLY A 132 -17.47 -8.90 -3.36
C GLY A 132 -19.00 -8.95 -3.47
N VAL A 133 -19.53 -8.14 -4.38
CA VAL A 133 -20.97 -7.92 -4.54
C VAL A 133 -21.79 -9.17 -4.90
N ALA A 134 -21.16 -10.18 -5.49
CA ALA A 134 -21.79 -11.48 -5.75
C ALA A 134 -22.23 -12.22 -4.47
N GLY A 135 -21.67 -11.85 -3.32
CA GLY A 135 -22.07 -12.33 -2.02
C GLY A 135 -22.26 -11.17 -1.05
N ILE A 136 -23.15 -10.25 -1.41
CA ILE A 136 -23.35 -8.96 -0.72
C ILE A 136 -23.58 -9.08 0.79
N HIS A 137 -24.17 -10.18 1.27
CA HIS A 137 -24.38 -10.46 2.68
C HIS A 137 -23.06 -10.48 3.47
N ARG A 138 -21.93 -10.85 2.86
CA ARG A 138 -20.61 -10.83 3.49
C ARG A 138 -20.18 -9.40 3.84
N LEU A 139 -20.50 -8.43 2.98
CA LEU A 139 -20.27 -7.02 3.26
C LEU A 139 -21.24 -6.51 4.32
N LEU A 140 -22.57 -6.77 4.12
CA LEU A 140 -23.61 -6.22 4.98
C LEU A 140 -23.55 -6.74 6.42
N ASN A 141 -23.05 -7.95 6.62
CA ASN A 141 -22.85 -8.53 7.97
C ASN A 141 -21.59 -7.98 8.69
N ASN A 142 -20.83 -7.08 8.09
CA ASN A 142 -19.59 -6.53 8.65
C ASN A 142 -19.50 -5.00 8.49
N VAL A 143 -20.63 -4.30 8.36
CA VAL A 143 -20.67 -2.84 8.14
C VAL A 143 -20.10 -2.04 9.31
N GLU A 144 -20.08 -2.61 10.50
CA GLU A 144 -19.50 -2.00 11.69
C GLU A 144 -18.01 -1.70 11.56
N VAL A 145 -17.32 -2.35 10.63
CA VAL A 145 -15.91 -2.07 10.32
C VAL A 145 -15.71 -0.62 9.87
N PHE A 146 -16.74 0.00 9.28
CA PHE A 146 -16.70 1.37 8.79
C PHE A 146 -16.93 2.43 9.85
N GLU A 147 -17.41 2.05 11.03
CA GLU A 147 -17.70 2.98 12.11
C GLU A 147 -16.43 3.72 12.56
N GLY A 148 -16.51 5.05 12.59
CA GLY A 148 -15.40 5.92 12.98
C GLY A 148 -14.20 5.92 12.02
N CYS A 149 -14.34 5.42 10.80
CA CYS A 149 -13.31 5.53 9.78
C CYS A 149 -13.16 6.96 9.27
N ASN A 150 -11.91 7.39 9.09
CA ASN A 150 -11.56 8.66 8.47
C ASN A 150 -11.51 8.55 6.94
N ALA A 151 -11.27 7.35 6.42
CA ALA A 151 -11.32 7.01 5.00
C ALA A 151 -11.49 5.51 4.81
N VAL A 152 -12.00 5.11 3.64
CA VAL A 152 -12.09 3.71 3.22
C VAL A 152 -11.36 3.53 1.90
N ILE A 153 -10.56 2.46 1.79
CA ILE A 153 -9.90 2.06 0.53
C ILE A 153 -10.55 0.76 0.08
N VAL A 154 -11.03 0.73 -1.17
CA VAL A 154 -11.73 -0.45 -1.74
C VAL A 154 -11.02 -0.93 -2.99
N ALA A 155 -10.38 -2.09 -2.93
CA ALA A 155 -9.75 -2.73 -4.08
C ALA A 155 -10.71 -3.73 -4.74
N ALA A 156 -10.94 -3.57 -6.04
CA ALA A 156 -11.83 -4.46 -6.80
C ALA A 156 -11.37 -4.61 -8.26
N GLY A 157 -11.35 -5.85 -8.72
CA GLY A 157 -11.19 -6.20 -10.13
C GLY A 157 -12.54 -6.47 -10.81
N MET A 158 -12.57 -7.34 -11.82
CA MET A 158 -13.75 -7.71 -12.59
C MET A 158 -14.50 -6.48 -13.12
N ASP A 159 -15.74 -6.27 -12.63
CA ASP A 159 -16.63 -5.14 -12.96
C ASP A 159 -16.41 -3.91 -12.09
N GLY A 160 -15.62 -4.02 -11.00
CA GLY A 160 -15.32 -2.89 -10.12
C GLY A 160 -16.52 -2.32 -9.34
N ALA A 161 -17.57 -3.12 -9.10
CA ALA A 161 -18.83 -2.63 -8.52
C ALA A 161 -18.74 -2.36 -6.99
N LEU A 162 -17.85 -3.05 -6.27
CA LEU A 162 -17.78 -2.97 -4.81
C LEU A 162 -17.60 -1.53 -4.26
N PRO A 163 -16.75 -0.66 -4.83
CA PRO A 163 -16.62 0.73 -4.34
C PRO A 163 -17.94 1.51 -4.38
N SER A 164 -18.76 1.32 -5.41
CA SER A 164 -20.08 2.00 -5.51
C SER A 164 -21.02 1.56 -4.38
N VAL A 165 -21.01 0.29 -4.01
CA VAL A 165 -21.83 -0.23 -2.92
C VAL A 165 -21.34 0.27 -1.57
N VAL A 166 -20.02 0.16 -1.31
CA VAL A 166 -19.41 0.65 -0.06
C VAL A 166 -19.62 2.16 0.10
N GLY A 167 -19.52 2.93 -1.00
CA GLY A 167 -19.75 4.37 -0.97
C GLY A 167 -21.17 4.78 -0.55
N GLY A 168 -22.16 3.91 -0.79
CA GLY A 168 -23.51 4.09 -0.25
C GLY A 168 -23.67 3.74 1.25
N LEU A 169 -22.66 3.14 1.87
CA LEU A 169 -22.68 2.70 3.27
C LEU A 169 -21.80 3.55 4.20
N VAL A 170 -20.95 4.44 3.66
CA VAL A 170 -19.99 5.23 4.44
C VAL A 170 -20.20 6.72 4.28
N SER A 171 -19.84 7.48 5.31
CA SER A 171 -19.91 8.95 5.30
C SER A 171 -18.53 9.62 5.16
N CYS A 172 -17.47 8.83 5.17
CA CYS A 172 -16.09 9.32 5.00
C CYS A 172 -15.61 9.16 3.55
N PRO A 173 -14.53 9.85 3.15
CA PRO A 173 -13.95 9.70 1.82
C PRO A 173 -13.64 8.24 1.48
N LEU A 174 -13.95 7.84 0.24
CA LEU A 174 -13.69 6.51 -0.31
C LEU A 174 -12.68 6.62 -1.45
N ILE A 175 -11.65 5.77 -1.40
CA ILE A 175 -10.64 5.64 -2.45
C ILE A 175 -10.87 4.32 -3.17
N ALA A 176 -11.38 4.38 -4.39
CA ALA A 176 -11.57 3.21 -5.24
C ALA A 176 -10.27 2.85 -5.95
N VAL A 177 -9.86 1.58 -5.84
CA VAL A 177 -8.63 1.05 -6.43
C VAL A 177 -8.98 -0.06 -7.43
N PRO A 178 -9.01 0.23 -8.74
CA PRO A 178 -9.24 -0.79 -9.74
C PRO A 178 -8.03 -1.73 -9.82
N THR A 179 -8.27 -3.04 -9.78
CA THR A 179 -7.23 -4.05 -9.95
C THR A 179 -7.28 -4.65 -11.35
N SER A 180 -6.15 -5.18 -11.82
CA SER A 180 -6.08 -5.91 -13.09
C SER A 180 -6.59 -7.35 -13.00
N VAL A 181 -7.10 -7.74 -11.84
CA VAL A 181 -7.67 -9.08 -11.60
C VAL A 181 -9.00 -9.19 -12.32
N GLY A 182 -9.16 -10.26 -13.10
CA GLY A 182 -10.39 -10.52 -13.81
C GLY A 182 -10.20 -11.43 -15.02
N TYR A 183 -11.32 -11.82 -15.61
CA TYR A 183 -11.37 -12.63 -16.82
C TYR A 183 -12.47 -12.10 -17.76
N GLY A 184 -12.61 -12.69 -18.96
CA GLY A 184 -13.59 -12.25 -19.95
C GLY A 184 -13.34 -10.79 -20.38
N ALA A 185 -14.38 -9.97 -20.35
CA ALA A 185 -14.36 -8.57 -20.78
C ALA A 185 -13.78 -7.60 -19.74
N SER A 186 -13.01 -8.08 -18.77
CA SER A 186 -12.37 -7.19 -17.76
C SER A 186 -11.24 -6.32 -18.34
N PHE A 187 -10.67 -6.71 -19.51
CA PHE A 187 -9.59 -6.01 -20.20
C PHE A 187 -8.46 -5.54 -19.28
N LYS A 188 -7.96 -6.46 -18.43
CA LYS A 188 -6.87 -6.20 -17.45
C LYS A 188 -7.16 -5.03 -16.49
N GLY A 189 -8.42 -4.89 -16.09
CA GLY A 189 -8.86 -3.88 -15.12
C GLY A 189 -9.46 -2.62 -15.74
N LEU A 190 -9.56 -2.52 -17.06
CA LEU A 190 -10.20 -1.38 -17.73
C LEU A 190 -11.69 -1.31 -17.37
N ALA A 191 -12.41 -2.44 -17.35
CA ALA A 191 -13.81 -2.48 -16.95
C ALA A 191 -14.00 -1.96 -15.52
N ALA A 192 -13.16 -2.42 -14.57
CA ALA A 192 -13.19 -1.94 -13.19
C ALA A 192 -12.94 -0.43 -13.10
N LEU A 193 -11.93 0.07 -13.82
CA LEU A 193 -11.62 1.50 -13.84
C LEU A 193 -12.79 2.33 -14.37
N LEU A 194 -13.38 1.93 -15.51
CA LEU A 194 -14.48 2.66 -16.11
C LEU A 194 -15.74 2.65 -15.22
N THR A 195 -16.03 1.53 -14.56
CA THR A 195 -17.14 1.45 -13.60
C THR A 195 -16.90 2.42 -12.42
N MET A 196 -15.71 2.45 -11.86
CA MET A 196 -15.39 3.34 -10.74
C MET A 196 -15.46 4.82 -11.16
N LEU A 197 -15.01 5.17 -12.36
CA LEU A 197 -15.10 6.54 -12.90
C LEU A 197 -16.54 6.97 -13.21
N ASN A 198 -17.43 6.03 -13.50
CA ASN A 198 -18.85 6.29 -13.77
C ASN A 198 -19.75 6.03 -12.54
N SER A 199 -19.18 5.85 -11.36
CA SER A 199 -19.96 5.62 -10.14
C SER A 199 -20.78 6.87 -9.77
N CYS A 200 -22.02 6.64 -9.33
CA CYS A 200 -22.84 7.68 -8.70
C CYS A 200 -22.49 7.89 -7.22
N SER A 201 -21.61 7.06 -6.66
CA SER A 201 -21.14 7.22 -5.30
C SER A 201 -20.20 8.43 -5.19
N VAL A 202 -20.43 9.24 -4.18
CA VAL A 202 -19.57 10.38 -3.87
C VAL A 202 -18.34 9.85 -3.11
N GLY A 203 -17.13 10.06 -3.65
CA GLY A 203 -15.89 9.56 -3.08
C GLY A 203 -14.83 10.61 -2.91
#